data_aaf0aff1414fd88b839b264222e7c1ff
#
_entry.id   aaf0aff1414fd88b839b264222e7c1ff
#
_cell.length_a   1.000
_cell.length_b   1.000
_cell.length_c   1.000
_cell.angle_alpha   90.00
_cell.angle_beta   90.00
_cell.angle_gamma   90.00
#
_symmetry.space_group_name_H-M   'P 1'
#
loop_
_entity.id
_entity.type
_entity.pdbx_description
1 polymer ?
#
loop_
_entity_poly.entity_id
_entity_poly.type
_entity_poly.pdbx_seq_one_letter_code
_entity_poly.pdbx_strand_id
1 'polypeptide(L)'
;MIMRVIISAGGTGGHIYPALAIINKIKECEPNSEFLYIGTHDRMEKDIIPSKGIPFKSIEIYGFYRKKMYRNVKTIKYFYKGYKECKKIISEFKPDIVIGVGGYVTGPVIYAAHRLGYPTFIHEQNSIPGRCNKFLSRYVDLIGISFESSRELFKSGKVLYTGNPCSEEAIKKDAISKSKFGLSEHKKLVLIVMGSLGASKVNEFFKNSIKLFNNKDYEVLYVTGNNSYESFSKIKVPSNVKVVPYIEDLTRIMK
;
A
#
# COMPACT_ATOMS: atom_id res chain seq x y z
N MET A 1 22.56 1.26 20.76
CA MET A 1 21.32 0.48 21.08
C MET A 1 20.72 0.05 19.76
N ILE A 2 20.28 -1.19 19.60
CA ILE A 2 19.64 -1.65 18.34
C ILE A 2 18.21 -1.17 18.32
N MET A 3 17.82 -0.38 17.30
CA MET A 3 16.46 0.09 17.13
C MET A 3 15.51 -1.06 16.69
N ARG A 4 14.44 -1.28 17.42
CA ARG A 4 13.47 -2.35 17.18
C ARG A 4 12.13 -1.78 16.73
N VAL A 5 11.71 -2.12 15.52
CA VAL A 5 10.52 -1.52 14.88
C VAL A 5 9.50 -2.59 14.54
N ILE A 6 8.28 -2.41 15.02
CA ILE A 6 7.14 -3.13 14.46
C ILE A 6 6.48 -2.26 13.40
N ILE A 7 6.24 -2.84 12.22
CA ILE A 7 5.50 -2.17 11.17
C ILE A 7 4.27 -3.00 10.78
N SER A 8 3.17 -2.34 10.49
CA SER A 8 1.93 -3.00 10.09
C SER A 8 1.29 -2.29 8.92
N ALA A 9 1.02 -3.04 7.89
CA ALA A 9 0.22 -2.61 6.75
C ALA A 9 -0.37 -3.83 6.05
N GLY A 10 -1.46 -3.65 5.29
CA GLY A 10 -1.99 -4.79 4.58
C GLY A 10 -3.11 -4.48 3.60
N GLY A 11 -3.47 -5.51 2.86
CA GLY A 11 -4.59 -5.54 1.94
C GLY A 11 -4.26 -5.18 0.50
N THR A 12 -3.42 -4.17 0.25
CA THR A 12 -3.08 -3.72 -1.11
C THR A 12 -1.65 -3.20 -1.20
N GLY A 13 -1.09 -3.17 -2.42
CA GLY A 13 0.24 -2.57 -2.67
C GLY A 13 0.36 -1.11 -2.22
N GLY A 14 -0.75 -0.35 -2.25
CA GLY A 14 -0.77 1.05 -1.78
C GLY A 14 -0.47 1.25 -0.29
N HIS A 15 -0.53 0.20 0.53
CA HIS A 15 -0.10 0.21 1.93
C HIS A 15 1.24 -0.51 2.12
N ILE A 16 1.45 -1.61 1.38
CA ILE A 16 2.63 -2.47 1.54
C ILE A 16 3.90 -1.77 1.05
N TYR A 17 3.87 -1.15 -0.13
CA TYR A 17 5.05 -0.50 -0.68
C TYR A 17 5.49 0.74 0.13
N PRO A 18 4.61 1.63 0.60
CA PRO A 18 4.99 2.67 1.54
C PRO A 18 5.57 2.14 2.85
N ALA A 19 5.06 1.00 3.37
CA ALA A 19 5.65 0.36 4.54
C ALA A 19 7.07 -0.15 4.28
N LEU A 20 7.31 -0.77 3.10
CA LEU A 20 8.64 -1.19 2.68
C LEU A 20 9.60 0.01 2.50
N ALA A 21 9.11 1.10 1.92
CA ALA A 21 9.90 2.33 1.77
C ALA A 21 10.33 2.91 3.12
N ILE A 22 9.43 2.90 4.11
CA ILE A 22 9.77 3.32 5.49
C ILE A 22 10.82 2.38 6.11
N ILE A 23 10.67 1.05 5.94
CA ILE A 23 11.67 0.07 6.42
C ILE A 23 13.04 0.35 5.80
N ASN A 24 13.10 0.53 4.48
CA ASN A 24 14.33 0.79 3.77
C ASN A 24 14.98 2.08 4.25
N LYS A 25 14.19 3.13 4.44
CA LYS A 25 14.70 4.41 4.96
C LYS A 25 15.26 4.30 6.37
N ILE A 26 14.57 3.56 7.25
CA ILE A 26 15.09 3.31 8.60
C ILE A 26 16.39 2.51 8.53
N LYS A 27 16.49 1.48 7.69
CA LYS A 27 17.73 0.70 7.49
C LYS A 27 18.89 1.54 6.93
N GLU A 28 18.60 2.53 6.08
CA GLU A 28 19.62 3.47 5.60
C GLU A 28 20.20 4.34 6.73
N CYS A 29 19.34 4.79 7.66
CA CYS A 29 19.73 5.64 8.77
C CYS A 29 20.31 4.85 9.96
N GLU A 30 19.74 3.67 10.22
CA GLU A 30 20.04 2.79 11.35
C GLU A 30 20.23 1.34 10.83
N PRO A 31 21.42 1.01 10.26
CA PRO A 31 21.63 -0.27 9.56
C PRO A 31 21.42 -1.52 10.43
N ASN A 32 21.60 -1.40 11.75
CA ASN A 32 21.45 -2.51 12.71
C ASN A 32 20.02 -2.67 13.24
N SER A 33 19.03 -1.96 12.67
CA SER A 33 17.63 -2.03 13.12
C SER A 33 17.03 -3.41 12.92
N GLU A 34 16.27 -3.86 13.91
CA GLU A 34 15.47 -5.08 13.85
C GLU A 34 14.01 -4.75 13.49
N PHE A 35 13.45 -5.52 12.58
CA PHE A 35 12.07 -5.33 12.13
C PHE A 35 11.22 -6.56 12.39
N LEU A 36 9.96 -6.32 12.74
CA LEU A 36 8.90 -7.30 12.70
C LEU A 36 7.70 -6.72 11.95
N TYR A 37 7.26 -7.39 10.90
CA TYR A 37 6.06 -6.98 10.17
C TYR A 37 4.84 -7.76 10.65
N ILE A 38 3.73 -7.05 10.95
CA ILE A 38 2.44 -7.66 11.30
C ILE A 38 1.44 -7.36 10.19
N GLY A 39 0.97 -8.42 9.51
CA GLY A 39 0.02 -8.35 8.40
C GLY A 39 -1.15 -9.31 8.55
N THR A 40 -1.90 -9.52 7.46
CA THR A 40 -2.95 -10.54 7.40
C THR A 40 -2.41 -11.86 6.83
N HIS A 41 -3.10 -12.96 7.10
CA HIS A 41 -2.70 -14.30 6.65
C HIS A 41 -3.11 -14.62 5.21
N ASP A 42 -3.97 -13.79 4.59
CA ASP A 42 -4.67 -14.09 3.33
C ASP A 42 -4.48 -13.03 2.23
N ARG A 43 -3.63 -12.01 2.47
CA ARG A 43 -3.38 -10.93 1.52
C ARG A 43 -1.96 -10.91 1.01
N MET A 44 -1.68 -10.00 0.07
CA MET A 44 -0.40 -9.90 -0.65
C MET A 44 0.82 -9.81 0.26
N GLU A 45 0.69 -9.17 1.41
CA GLU A 45 1.79 -8.96 2.36
C GLU A 45 2.38 -10.27 2.89
N LYS A 46 1.60 -11.36 2.99
CA LYS A 46 2.08 -12.65 3.48
C LYS A 46 3.19 -13.26 2.60
N ASP A 47 3.16 -12.95 1.30
CA ASP A 47 4.12 -13.44 0.33
C ASP A 47 5.22 -12.40 0.06
N ILE A 48 4.85 -11.12 -0.08
CA ILE A 48 5.78 -10.03 -0.40
C ILE A 48 6.77 -9.78 0.74
N ILE A 49 6.32 -9.75 1.99
CA ILE A 49 7.18 -9.35 3.11
C ILE A 49 8.26 -10.40 3.42
N PRO A 50 7.92 -11.71 3.54
CA PRO A 50 8.94 -12.74 3.71
C PRO A 50 9.92 -12.83 2.54
N SER A 51 9.48 -12.61 1.28
CA SER A 51 10.38 -12.60 0.12
C SER A 51 11.45 -11.49 0.16
N LYS A 52 11.24 -10.45 0.98
CA LYS A 52 12.20 -9.38 1.25
C LYS A 52 13.08 -9.65 2.49
N GLY A 53 13.01 -10.85 3.07
CA GLY A 53 13.80 -11.23 4.25
C GLY A 53 13.35 -10.54 5.54
N ILE A 54 12.12 -10.01 5.60
CA ILE A 54 11.58 -9.33 6.78
C ILE A 54 10.76 -10.33 7.61
N PRO A 55 11.06 -10.50 8.91
CA PRO A 55 10.27 -11.32 9.82
C PRO A 55 8.80 -10.93 9.81
N PHE A 56 7.92 -11.91 9.65
CA PHE A 56 6.49 -11.71 9.45
C PHE A 56 5.65 -12.48 10.47
N LYS A 57 4.67 -11.82 11.05
CA LYS A 57 3.59 -12.43 11.83
C LYS A 57 2.25 -12.05 11.23
N SER A 58 1.31 -12.98 11.19
CA SER A 58 -0.03 -12.70 10.68
C SER A 58 -1.07 -12.74 11.77
N ILE A 59 -2.09 -11.88 11.65
CA ILE A 59 -3.30 -11.92 12.46
C ILE A 59 -4.52 -12.05 11.58
N GLU A 60 -5.58 -12.65 12.13
CA GLU A 60 -6.86 -12.75 11.44
C GLU A 60 -7.72 -11.52 11.72
N ILE A 61 -8.07 -10.76 10.68
CA ILE A 61 -8.88 -9.54 10.77
C ILE A 61 -9.81 -9.40 9.57
N TYR A 62 -10.96 -8.78 9.78
CA TYR A 62 -11.95 -8.50 8.73
C TYR A 62 -12.29 -7.02 8.65
N GLY A 63 -12.55 -6.53 7.44
CA GLY A 63 -12.99 -5.16 7.20
C GLY A 63 -14.41 -4.88 7.68
N PHE A 64 -14.72 -3.61 7.94
CA PHE A 64 -16.07 -3.17 8.31
C PHE A 64 -16.99 -3.08 7.09
N TYR A 65 -18.15 -3.74 7.19
CA TYR A 65 -19.19 -3.71 6.17
C TYR A 65 -20.07 -2.45 6.33
N ARG A 66 -20.25 -1.70 5.22
CA ARG A 66 -21.08 -0.48 5.22
C ARG A 66 -22.58 -0.77 5.20
N LYS A 67 -23.01 -1.75 4.40
CA LYS A 67 -24.44 -2.02 4.14
C LYS A 67 -25.04 -3.11 5.02
N LYS A 68 -24.24 -4.02 5.58
CA LYS A 68 -24.69 -5.18 6.37
C LYS A 68 -24.11 -5.09 7.77
N MET A 69 -24.64 -4.19 8.59
CA MET A 69 -24.12 -3.88 9.93
C MET A 69 -24.03 -5.11 10.85
N TYR A 70 -24.95 -6.08 10.74
CA TYR A 70 -24.93 -7.32 11.53
C TYR A 70 -23.64 -8.16 11.31
N ARG A 71 -23.02 -8.06 10.13
CA ARG A 71 -21.73 -8.74 9.87
C ARG A 71 -20.56 -8.13 10.65
N ASN A 72 -20.70 -6.92 11.15
CA ASN A 72 -19.66 -6.28 11.94
C ASN A 72 -19.47 -6.90 13.33
N VAL A 73 -20.42 -7.69 13.82
CA VAL A 73 -20.22 -8.50 15.06
C VAL A 73 -19.00 -9.41 14.90
N LYS A 74 -18.88 -10.09 13.74
CA LYS A 74 -17.69 -10.89 13.42
C LYS A 74 -16.44 -10.03 13.40
N THR A 75 -16.48 -8.87 12.74
CA THR A 75 -15.35 -7.94 12.64
C THR A 75 -14.89 -7.47 14.03
N ILE A 76 -15.81 -7.12 14.93
CA ILE A 76 -15.49 -6.69 16.30
C ILE A 76 -14.85 -7.85 17.08
N LYS A 77 -15.41 -9.08 16.99
CA LYS A 77 -14.83 -10.27 17.62
C LYS A 77 -13.38 -10.50 17.18
N TYR A 78 -13.12 -10.44 15.87
CA TYR A 78 -11.78 -10.65 15.33
C TYR A 78 -10.83 -9.47 15.60
N PHE A 79 -11.34 -8.25 15.68
CA PHE A 79 -10.57 -7.11 16.17
C PHE A 79 -10.06 -7.34 17.59
N TYR A 80 -10.95 -7.79 18.48
CA TYR A 80 -10.56 -8.07 19.87
C TYR A 80 -9.59 -9.26 20.00
N LYS A 81 -9.79 -10.33 19.21
CA LYS A 81 -8.85 -11.47 19.14
C LYS A 81 -7.49 -11.00 18.67
N GLY A 82 -7.44 -10.27 17.54
CA GLY A 82 -6.20 -9.71 16.98
C GLY A 82 -5.51 -8.73 17.93
N TYR A 83 -6.28 -7.90 18.64
CA TYR A 83 -5.74 -7.02 19.68
C TYR A 83 -5.01 -7.79 20.79
N LYS A 84 -5.59 -8.89 21.32
CA LYS A 84 -4.94 -9.73 22.33
C LYS A 84 -3.66 -10.38 21.79
N GLU A 85 -3.71 -10.87 20.56
CA GLU A 85 -2.56 -11.50 19.89
C GLU A 85 -1.44 -10.46 19.65
N CYS A 86 -1.79 -9.26 19.17
CA CYS A 86 -0.84 -8.16 19.02
C CYS A 86 -0.20 -7.75 20.35
N LYS A 87 -0.96 -7.69 21.44
CA LYS A 87 -0.38 -7.41 22.76
C LYS A 87 0.72 -8.40 23.12
N LYS A 88 0.50 -9.71 22.89
CA LYS A 88 1.51 -10.73 23.12
C LYS A 88 2.74 -10.53 22.25
N ILE A 89 2.54 -10.37 20.93
CA ILE A 89 3.62 -10.18 19.96
C ILE A 89 4.46 -8.92 20.31
N ILE A 90 3.81 -7.80 20.62
CA ILE A 90 4.47 -6.54 20.96
C ILE A 90 5.26 -6.67 22.26
N SER A 91 4.68 -7.32 23.30
CA SER A 91 5.36 -7.52 24.58
C SER A 91 6.58 -8.45 24.48
N GLU A 92 6.52 -9.45 23.59
CA GLU A 92 7.65 -10.36 23.31
C GLU A 92 8.75 -9.66 22.50
N PHE A 93 8.35 -8.92 21.46
CA PHE A 93 9.30 -8.22 20.59
C PHE A 93 9.91 -6.98 21.25
N LYS A 94 9.21 -6.28 22.15
CA LYS A 94 9.63 -5.04 22.86
C LYS A 94 10.16 -3.97 21.88
N PRO A 95 9.31 -3.43 21.00
CA PRO A 95 9.72 -2.44 20.02
C PRO A 95 10.01 -1.08 20.67
N ASP A 96 10.87 -0.28 20.05
CA ASP A 96 11.04 1.14 20.37
C ASP A 96 9.92 1.99 19.77
N ILE A 97 9.36 1.55 18.62
CA ILE A 97 8.25 2.21 17.94
C ILE A 97 7.39 1.21 17.17
N VAL A 98 6.09 1.48 17.09
CA VAL A 98 5.13 0.74 16.27
C VAL A 98 4.54 1.64 15.20
N ILE A 99 4.72 1.26 13.92
CA ILE A 99 4.35 2.04 12.75
C ILE A 99 3.18 1.38 12.02
N GLY A 100 2.12 2.14 11.75
CA GLY A 100 0.97 1.71 10.96
C GLY A 100 0.90 2.44 9.62
N VAL A 101 0.80 1.69 8.50
CA VAL A 101 0.80 2.31 7.17
C VAL A 101 -0.54 2.07 6.44
N GLY A 102 -1.55 1.60 7.16
CA GLY A 102 -2.91 1.44 6.67
C GLY A 102 -3.34 0.00 6.43
N GLY A 103 -4.60 -0.16 6.08
CA GLY A 103 -5.28 -1.45 6.07
C GLY A 103 -5.95 -1.77 7.41
N TYR A 104 -6.87 -2.77 7.40
CA TYR A 104 -7.61 -3.12 8.62
C TYR A 104 -6.72 -3.73 9.71
N VAL A 105 -5.64 -4.40 9.30
CA VAL A 105 -4.68 -5.05 10.19
C VAL A 105 -3.98 -4.04 11.12
N THR A 106 -3.75 -2.83 10.65
CA THR A 106 -3.13 -1.75 11.42
C THR A 106 -3.93 -1.39 12.69
N GLY A 107 -5.27 -1.56 12.64
CA GLY A 107 -6.17 -1.23 13.75
C GLY A 107 -5.79 -1.89 15.08
N PRO A 108 -5.86 -3.21 15.20
CA PRO A 108 -5.51 -3.90 16.45
C PRO A 108 -4.03 -3.76 16.82
N VAL A 109 -3.11 -3.65 15.84
CA VAL A 109 -1.67 -3.51 16.09
C VAL A 109 -1.36 -2.20 16.79
N ILE A 110 -1.74 -1.07 16.20
CA ILE A 110 -1.50 0.27 16.76
C ILE A 110 -2.26 0.47 18.06
N TYR A 111 -3.52 0.00 18.14
CA TYR A 111 -4.28 0.11 19.37
C TYR A 111 -3.65 -0.70 20.52
N ALA A 112 -3.08 -1.87 20.23
CA ALA A 112 -2.36 -2.68 21.21
C ALA A 112 -1.06 -1.97 21.67
N ALA A 113 -0.30 -1.38 20.75
CA ALA A 113 0.90 -0.63 21.06
C ALA A 113 0.59 0.57 21.98
N HIS A 114 -0.41 1.38 21.63
CA HIS A 114 -0.89 2.48 22.46
C HIS A 114 -1.26 2.02 23.87
N ARG A 115 -2.02 0.91 24.00
CA ARG A 115 -2.45 0.38 25.31
C ARG A 115 -1.31 -0.22 26.15
N LEU A 116 -0.18 -0.53 25.52
CA LEU A 116 1.04 -0.99 26.18
C LEU A 116 2.03 0.16 26.46
N GLY A 117 1.72 1.40 26.03
CA GLY A 117 2.57 2.57 26.24
C GLY A 117 3.78 2.68 25.29
N TYR A 118 3.79 1.95 24.17
CA TYR A 118 4.83 2.08 23.15
C TYR A 118 4.56 3.29 22.25
N PRO A 119 5.61 4.00 21.80
CA PRO A 119 5.50 5.05 20.80
C PRO A 119 4.84 4.55 19.52
N THR A 120 3.92 5.36 18.98
CA THR A 120 3.09 5.00 17.83
C THR A 120 3.11 6.06 16.75
N PHE A 121 3.25 5.60 15.50
CA PHE A 121 3.17 6.44 14.32
C PHE A 121 2.22 5.80 13.30
N ILE A 122 1.39 6.61 12.63
CA ILE A 122 0.68 6.16 11.44
C ILE A 122 1.01 7.05 10.26
N HIS A 123 1.01 6.44 9.07
CA HIS A 123 1.17 7.16 7.81
C HIS A 123 -0.07 7.03 6.93
N GLU A 124 -0.52 8.15 6.35
CA GLU A 124 -1.65 8.20 5.42
C GLU A 124 -1.19 8.64 4.03
N GLN A 125 -1.39 7.77 3.04
CA GLN A 125 -0.94 7.99 1.66
C GLN A 125 -1.98 8.70 0.80
N ASN A 126 -3.23 8.76 1.24
CA ASN A 126 -4.35 9.29 0.46
C ASN A 126 -4.71 10.72 0.90
N SER A 127 -5.23 11.51 -0.04
CA SER A 127 -5.81 12.83 0.27
C SER A 127 -7.06 12.74 1.14
N ILE A 128 -7.79 11.61 1.08
CA ILE A 128 -8.91 11.31 1.99
C ILE A 128 -8.49 10.14 2.87
N PRO A 129 -8.30 10.37 4.18
CA PRO A 129 -7.82 9.34 5.10
C PRO A 129 -8.71 8.12 5.17
N GLY A 130 -8.08 6.95 5.21
CA GLY A 130 -8.75 5.69 5.42
C GLY A 130 -9.45 5.62 6.79
N ARG A 131 -10.55 4.85 6.88
CA ARG A 131 -11.35 4.73 8.12
C ARG A 131 -10.54 4.22 9.31
N CYS A 132 -9.60 3.31 9.06
CA CYS A 132 -8.71 2.79 10.09
C CYS A 132 -7.82 3.90 10.64
N ASN A 133 -7.15 4.67 9.76
CA ASN A 133 -6.29 5.77 10.18
C ASN A 133 -7.09 6.90 10.88
N LYS A 134 -8.32 7.19 10.42
CA LYS A 134 -9.22 8.12 11.15
C LYS A 134 -9.58 7.63 12.55
N PHE A 135 -9.80 6.34 12.73
CA PHE A 135 -10.06 5.75 14.05
C PHE A 135 -8.82 5.85 14.93
N LEU A 136 -7.66 5.45 14.39
CA LEU A 136 -6.40 5.39 15.12
C LEU A 136 -5.83 6.78 15.46
N SER A 137 -6.18 7.82 14.73
CA SER A 137 -5.67 9.18 14.97
C SER A 137 -5.88 9.71 16.39
N ARG A 138 -6.80 9.13 17.14
CA ARG A 138 -7.08 9.46 18.55
C ARG A 138 -6.14 8.77 19.54
N TYR A 139 -5.39 7.79 19.08
CA TYR A 139 -4.60 6.87 19.92
C TYR A 139 -3.11 6.89 19.58
N VAL A 140 -2.72 7.61 18.53
CA VAL A 140 -1.32 7.67 18.09
C VAL A 140 -0.64 8.94 18.56
N ASP A 141 0.69 8.87 18.70
CA ASP A 141 1.51 10.00 19.10
C ASP A 141 1.79 10.92 17.92
N LEU A 142 1.89 10.37 16.69
CA LEU A 142 2.23 11.12 15.49
C LEU A 142 1.56 10.55 14.23
N ILE A 143 1.19 11.44 13.32
CA ILE A 143 0.57 11.12 12.03
C ILE A 143 1.36 11.75 10.90
N GLY A 144 1.94 10.94 10.01
CA GLY A 144 2.53 11.38 8.74
C GLY A 144 1.46 11.42 7.64
N ILE A 145 1.49 12.44 6.81
CA ILE A 145 0.56 12.58 5.68
C ILE A 145 1.28 12.84 4.36
N SER A 146 0.77 12.24 3.27
CA SER A 146 1.28 12.47 1.92
C SER A 146 0.69 13.72 1.25
N PHE A 147 -0.48 14.16 1.68
CA PHE A 147 -1.18 15.31 1.12
C PHE A 147 -1.58 16.28 2.22
N GLU A 148 -1.19 17.53 2.11
CA GLU A 148 -1.51 18.56 3.09
C GLU A 148 -3.04 18.72 3.29
N SER A 149 -3.83 18.55 2.21
CA SER A 149 -5.28 18.59 2.25
C SER A 149 -5.93 17.54 3.17
N SER A 150 -5.20 16.49 3.56
CA SER A 150 -5.71 15.50 4.52
C SER A 150 -5.59 15.91 5.97
N ARG A 151 -4.79 16.95 6.30
CA ARG A 151 -4.53 17.40 7.67
C ARG A 151 -5.79 17.69 8.45
N GLU A 152 -6.70 18.49 7.88
CA GLU A 152 -7.94 18.91 8.53
C GLU A 152 -8.94 17.75 8.73
N LEU A 153 -8.72 16.64 8.07
CA LEU A 153 -9.57 15.45 8.21
C LEU A 153 -9.21 14.58 9.42
N PHE A 154 -8.09 14.89 10.10
CA PHE A 154 -7.71 14.29 11.37
C PHE A 154 -8.12 15.21 12.53
N LYS A 155 -8.94 14.70 13.45
CA LYS A 155 -9.52 15.48 14.57
C LYS A 155 -8.56 15.65 15.75
N SER A 156 -7.43 14.99 15.74
CA SER A 156 -6.47 15.00 16.85
C SER A 156 -5.09 14.64 16.34
N GLY A 157 -4.12 14.91 17.17
CA GLY A 157 -2.77 14.43 16.98
C GLY A 157 -1.84 15.46 16.35
N LYS A 158 -0.60 15.14 16.46
CA LYS A 158 0.49 15.85 15.81
C LYS A 158 0.57 15.36 14.37
N VAL A 159 0.05 16.13 13.43
CA VAL A 159 0.06 15.80 11.99
C VAL A 159 1.26 16.47 11.34
N LEU A 160 2.12 15.68 10.72
CA LEU A 160 3.27 16.13 9.95
C LEU A 160 3.08 15.84 8.46
N TYR A 161 3.38 16.81 7.63
CA TYR A 161 3.51 16.59 6.19
C TYR A 161 4.85 15.93 5.92
N THR A 162 4.81 14.65 5.50
CA THR A 162 5.99 13.83 5.25
C THR A 162 6.19 13.50 3.77
N GLY A 163 5.19 13.80 2.95
CA GLY A 163 5.15 13.31 1.58
C GLY A 163 4.88 11.80 1.49
N ASN A 164 4.97 11.25 0.28
CA ASN A 164 4.79 9.82 0.06
C ASN A 164 6.13 9.10 0.19
N PRO A 165 6.28 8.12 1.11
CA PRO A 165 7.53 7.37 1.30
C PRO A 165 8.07 6.71 0.02
N CYS A 166 7.18 6.30 -0.90
CA CYS A 166 7.60 5.68 -2.17
C CYS A 166 8.28 6.65 -3.15
N SER A 167 8.09 7.97 -2.98
CA SER A 167 8.63 8.96 -3.93
C SER A 167 10.16 9.01 -3.89
N GLU A 168 10.77 8.92 -2.71
CA GLU A 168 12.23 8.92 -2.57
C GLU A 168 12.86 7.67 -3.20
N GLU A 169 12.26 6.49 -3.00
CA GLU A 169 12.72 5.26 -3.65
C GLU A 169 12.57 5.31 -5.17
N ALA A 170 11.48 5.92 -5.66
CA ALA A 170 11.25 6.08 -7.09
C ALA A 170 12.35 6.93 -7.76
N ILE A 171 12.81 7.98 -7.07
CA ILE A 171 13.87 8.86 -7.57
C ILE A 171 15.22 8.14 -7.65
N LYS A 172 15.52 7.21 -6.76
CA LYS A 172 16.79 6.47 -6.71
C LYS A 172 16.90 5.37 -7.77
N LYS A 173 15.79 4.88 -8.32
CA LYS A 173 15.77 3.78 -9.29
C LYS A 173 16.12 4.27 -10.71
N ASP A 174 16.86 3.47 -11.46
CA ASP A 174 17.11 3.74 -12.88
C ASP A 174 15.86 3.54 -13.73
N ALA A 175 15.73 4.31 -14.80
CA ALA A 175 14.65 4.14 -15.78
C ALA A 175 14.66 2.73 -16.40
N ILE A 176 13.50 2.23 -16.76
CA ILE A 176 13.35 1.05 -17.61
C ILE A 176 13.03 1.52 -19.04
N SER A 177 13.77 0.99 -20.01
CA SER A 177 13.50 1.23 -21.41
C SER A 177 12.09 0.75 -21.80
N LYS A 178 11.39 1.58 -22.57
CA LYS A 178 10.06 1.28 -23.13
C LYS A 178 10.11 0.09 -24.09
N SER A 179 11.25 -0.19 -24.70
CA SER A 179 11.45 -1.34 -25.59
C SER A 179 11.20 -2.68 -24.94
N LYS A 180 11.36 -2.80 -23.59
CA LYS A 180 10.99 -4.01 -22.83
C LYS A 180 9.50 -4.37 -22.94
N PHE A 181 8.66 -3.41 -23.26
CA PHE A 181 7.23 -3.59 -23.49
C PHE A 181 6.86 -3.63 -24.98
N GLY A 182 7.87 -3.70 -25.87
CA GLY A 182 7.66 -3.66 -27.32
C GLY A 182 7.18 -2.30 -27.83
N LEU A 183 7.57 -1.22 -27.13
CA LEU A 183 7.29 0.18 -27.48
C LEU A 183 8.53 0.88 -28.05
N SER A 184 8.33 1.92 -28.87
CA SER A 184 9.39 2.69 -29.48
C SER A 184 10.06 3.65 -28.50
N GLU A 185 11.38 3.71 -28.50
CA GLU A 185 12.13 4.68 -27.70
C GLU A 185 11.90 6.14 -28.14
N HIS A 186 11.51 6.36 -29.37
CA HIS A 186 11.40 7.71 -29.98
C HIS A 186 10.00 8.33 -29.84
N LYS A 187 8.97 7.56 -29.53
CA LYS A 187 7.60 8.07 -29.37
C LYS A 187 7.32 8.46 -27.94
N LYS A 188 6.43 9.43 -27.74
CA LYS A 188 5.89 9.74 -26.40
C LYS A 188 5.11 8.56 -25.86
N LEU A 189 5.17 8.35 -24.55
CA LEU A 189 4.43 7.30 -23.84
C LEU A 189 3.33 7.90 -22.99
N VAL A 190 2.12 7.38 -23.16
CA VAL A 190 1.00 7.56 -22.22
C VAL A 190 0.88 6.31 -21.39
N LEU A 191 1.17 6.41 -20.10
CA LEU A 191 1.05 5.31 -19.14
C LEU A 191 -0.29 5.42 -18.41
N ILE A 192 -1.09 4.36 -18.51
CA ILE A 192 -2.41 4.29 -17.86
C ILE A 192 -2.41 3.09 -16.91
N VAL A 193 -2.68 3.33 -15.62
CA VAL A 193 -2.55 2.31 -14.55
C VAL A 193 -3.82 2.18 -13.74
N MET A 194 -4.36 0.96 -13.66
CA MET A 194 -5.59 0.65 -12.92
C MET A 194 -5.34 0.05 -11.53
N GLY A 195 -4.10 0.08 -11.05
CA GLY A 195 -3.69 -0.55 -9.78
C GLY A 195 -3.54 -2.07 -9.89
N SER A 196 -2.99 -2.69 -8.84
CA SER A 196 -2.65 -4.13 -8.82
C SER A 196 -3.86 -5.06 -8.99
N LEU A 197 -5.00 -4.70 -8.42
CA LEU A 197 -6.25 -5.48 -8.53
C LEU A 197 -7.09 -5.10 -9.75
N GLY A 198 -6.82 -3.95 -10.34
CA GLY A 198 -7.60 -3.37 -11.43
C GLY A 198 -8.88 -2.64 -10.97
N ALA A 199 -9.30 -1.66 -11.76
CA ALA A 199 -10.54 -0.91 -11.57
C ALA A 199 -11.59 -1.39 -12.57
N SER A 200 -12.38 -2.42 -12.24
CA SER A 200 -13.24 -3.15 -13.19
C SER A 200 -14.16 -2.24 -14.02
N LYS A 201 -14.80 -1.23 -13.41
CA LYS A 201 -15.68 -0.29 -14.14
C LYS A 201 -14.90 0.59 -15.11
N VAL A 202 -13.71 1.03 -14.73
CA VAL A 202 -12.85 1.86 -15.58
C VAL A 202 -12.27 1.01 -16.71
N ASN A 203 -11.86 -0.21 -16.40
CA ASN A 203 -11.40 -1.18 -17.40
C ASN A 203 -12.49 -1.46 -18.45
N GLU A 204 -13.75 -1.63 -18.05
CA GLU A 204 -14.86 -1.85 -18.97
C GLU A 204 -15.10 -0.65 -19.89
N PHE A 205 -15.09 0.57 -19.35
CA PHE A 205 -15.14 1.79 -20.13
C PHE A 205 -13.96 1.87 -21.11
N PHE A 206 -12.76 1.53 -20.65
CA PHE A 206 -11.55 1.61 -21.47
C PHE A 206 -11.55 0.63 -22.63
N LYS A 207 -12.11 -0.57 -22.48
CA LYS A 207 -12.29 -1.54 -23.58
C LYS A 207 -13.06 -0.93 -24.75
N ASN A 208 -14.12 -0.20 -24.48
CA ASN A 208 -14.94 0.43 -25.49
C ASN A 208 -14.23 1.62 -26.14
N SER A 209 -13.38 2.30 -25.42
CA SER A 209 -12.68 3.52 -25.84
C SER A 209 -11.28 3.27 -26.43
N ILE A 210 -10.73 2.06 -26.31
CA ILE A 210 -9.33 1.76 -26.69
C ILE A 210 -9.03 2.03 -28.17
N LYS A 211 -10.02 1.89 -29.04
CA LYS A 211 -9.91 2.19 -30.48
C LYS A 211 -9.63 3.67 -30.78
N LEU A 212 -9.97 4.59 -29.84
CA LEU A 212 -9.73 6.03 -30.00
C LEU A 212 -8.24 6.38 -29.97
N PHE A 213 -7.38 5.47 -29.50
CA PHE A 213 -5.92 5.65 -29.54
C PHE A 213 -5.31 5.26 -30.88
N ASN A 214 -6.09 4.71 -31.81
CA ASN A 214 -5.57 4.35 -33.13
C ASN A 214 -5.00 5.56 -33.88
N ASN A 215 -3.91 5.34 -34.62
CA ASN A 215 -3.24 6.35 -35.45
C ASN A 215 -2.81 7.63 -34.70
N LYS A 216 -2.49 7.54 -33.39
CA LYS A 216 -1.89 8.64 -32.64
C LYS A 216 -0.35 8.61 -32.80
N ASP A 217 0.27 9.76 -32.63
CA ASP A 217 1.73 9.97 -32.67
C ASP A 217 2.46 9.52 -31.41
N TYR A 218 1.70 9.08 -30.41
CA TYR A 218 2.19 8.51 -29.14
C TYR A 218 1.81 7.05 -28.99
N GLU A 219 2.44 6.38 -28.07
CA GLU A 219 2.15 5.00 -27.68
C GLU A 219 1.49 4.95 -26.30
N VAL A 220 0.70 3.93 -26.07
CA VAL A 220 -0.02 3.72 -24.80
C VAL A 220 0.42 2.41 -24.17
N LEU A 221 0.85 2.46 -22.91
CA LEU A 221 1.04 1.29 -22.06
C LEU A 221 -0.09 1.25 -21.03
N TYR A 222 -0.98 0.29 -21.18
CA TYR A 222 -2.15 0.13 -20.33
C TYR A 222 -1.97 -1.02 -19.37
N VAL A 223 -1.94 -0.71 -18.05
CA VAL A 223 -1.78 -1.67 -16.97
C VAL A 223 -3.13 -1.93 -16.34
N THR A 224 -3.74 -3.06 -16.68
CA THR A 224 -5.13 -3.40 -16.36
C THR A 224 -5.36 -3.81 -14.90
N GLY A 225 -4.33 -4.28 -14.22
CA GLY A 225 -4.43 -5.11 -13.02
C GLY A 225 -4.74 -6.57 -13.36
N ASN A 226 -4.29 -7.49 -12.50
CA ASN A 226 -4.35 -8.94 -12.75
C ASN A 226 -5.76 -9.45 -13.04
N ASN A 227 -6.77 -8.97 -12.30
CA ASN A 227 -8.14 -9.47 -12.41
C ASN A 227 -8.85 -9.13 -13.74
N SER A 228 -8.37 -8.12 -14.46
CA SER A 228 -9.02 -7.64 -15.68
C SER A 228 -8.28 -8.01 -16.96
N TYR A 229 -7.04 -8.44 -16.87
CA TYR A 229 -6.17 -8.64 -18.04
C TYR A 229 -6.73 -9.62 -19.04
N GLU A 230 -7.23 -10.78 -18.59
CA GLU A 230 -7.79 -11.80 -19.46
C GLU A 230 -8.91 -11.28 -20.37
N SER A 231 -9.69 -10.33 -19.87
CA SER A 231 -10.77 -9.72 -20.64
C SER A 231 -10.28 -8.80 -21.76
N PHE A 232 -9.03 -8.29 -21.67
CA PHE A 232 -8.38 -7.47 -22.71
C PHE A 232 -7.66 -8.33 -23.75
N SER A 233 -7.15 -9.50 -23.39
CA SER A 233 -6.47 -10.40 -24.34
C SER A 233 -7.38 -10.86 -25.48
N LYS A 234 -8.70 -10.77 -25.30
CA LYS A 234 -9.73 -11.17 -26.28
C LYS A 234 -10.15 -10.05 -27.25
N ILE A 235 -9.63 -8.84 -27.08
CA ILE A 235 -10.00 -7.71 -27.95
C ILE A 235 -8.83 -7.27 -28.82
N LYS A 236 -9.16 -6.84 -30.04
CA LYS A 236 -8.16 -6.25 -30.95
C LYS A 236 -7.82 -4.85 -30.48
N VAL A 237 -6.56 -4.65 -30.09
CA VAL A 237 -6.04 -3.33 -29.70
C VAL A 237 -5.28 -2.67 -30.85
N PRO A 238 -5.21 -1.33 -30.94
CA PRO A 238 -4.38 -0.63 -31.89
C PRO A 238 -2.89 -0.99 -31.75
N SER A 239 -2.12 -0.92 -32.85
CA SER A 239 -0.69 -1.32 -32.86
C SER A 239 0.17 -0.48 -31.91
N ASN A 240 -0.22 0.78 -31.67
CA ASN A 240 0.44 1.71 -30.74
C ASN A 240 -0.04 1.57 -29.26
N VAL A 241 -0.85 0.55 -28.95
CA VAL A 241 -1.32 0.27 -27.59
C VAL A 241 -0.77 -1.08 -27.14
N LYS A 242 -0.12 -1.11 -26.00
CA LYS A 242 0.29 -2.34 -25.29
C LYS A 242 -0.51 -2.50 -24.02
N VAL A 243 -1.01 -3.70 -23.78
CA VAL A 243 -1.81 -4.04 -22.59
C VAL A 243 -1.04 -5.07 -21.80
N VAL A 244 -0.84 -4.80 -20.51
CA VAL A 244 -0.14 -5.70 -19.59
C VAL A 244 -0.95 -5.85 -18.28
N PRO A 245 -0.86 -7.00 -17.60
CA PRO A 245 -1.60 -7.21 -16.35
C PRO A 245 -1.03 -6.39 -15.20
N TYR A 246 0.29 -6.33 -15.10
CA TYR A 246 1.01 -5.74 -13.97
C TYR A 246 2.43 -5.36 -14.36
N ILE A 247 2.98 -4.34 -13.72
CA ILE A 247 4.38 -3.94 -13.81
C ILE A 247 4.92 -3.87 -12.38
N GLU A 248 5.91 -4.68 -12.06
CA GLU A 248 6.46 -4.80 -10.70
C GLU A 248 7.07 -3.47 -10.22
N ASP A 249 7.86 -2.83 -11.06
CA ASP A 249 8.54 -1.57 -10.79
C ASP A 249 8.02 -0.43 -11.66
N LEU A 250 6.73 -0.11 -11.48
CA LEU A 250 6.03 0.92 -12.26
C LEU A 250 6.77 2.27 -12.29
N THR A 251 7.37 2.65 -11.16
CA THR A 251 8.10 3.93 -11.03
C THR A 251 9.28 4.07 -11.98
N ARG A 252 9.88 2.95 -12.40
CA ARG A 252 11.00 2.96 -13.34
C ARG A 252 10.60 3.26 -14.78
N ILE A 253 9.35 2.99 -15.16
CA ILE A 253 8.82 3.35 -16.50
C ILE A 253 8.27 4.78 -16.52
N MET A 254 8.07 5.40 -15.37
CA MET A 254 7.58 6.78 -15.24
C MET A 254 8.72 7.81 -15.35
N LYS A 255 9.97 7.37 -15.32
CA LYS A 255 11.16 8.17 -15.60
C LYS A 255 11.42 8.26 -17.11
#